data_f3729f61772ca260b3c3b517148ee82b
#
_entry.id   f3729f61772ca260b3c3b517148ee82b
#
_cell.length_a   1.000
_cell.length_b   1.000
_cell.length_c   1.000
_cell.angle_alpha   90.00
_cell.angle_beta   90.00
_cell.angle_gamma   90.00
#
_symmetry.space_group_name_H-M   'P 1'
#
loop_
_entity.id
_entity.type
_entity.pdbx_description
1 polymer ?
#
loop_
_entity_poly.entity_id
_entity_poly.type
_entity_poly.pdbx_seq_one_letter_code
_entity_poly.pdbx_strand_id
1 'polypeptide(L)'
;MKNKIFYPLLEDAFNKDDIEIAKKVINSRQLTMSKITRKFERRFANYLGCKYAVMVNSGSSANLLSLFVAKYSYNFKYGDEIIIPSVCWSTSLWPILQAGLKPVFVDVNLKDYNASLGEIFLKINKKTKAILLVHVLGTSLKIDELIKKI
;
A
#
# COMPACT_ATOMS: atom_id res chain seq x y z
N MET A 1 -16.40 -15.61 36.04
CA MET A 1 -15.45 -14.68 35.41
C MET A 1 -15.94 -14.39 33.99
N LYS A 2 -16.24 -13.13 33.64
CA LYS A 2 -16.64 -12.79 32.26
C LYS A 2 -15.40 -13.01 31.37
N ASN A 3 -15.49 -13.88 30.38
CA ASN A 3 -14.44 -14.05 29.36
C ASN A 3 -14.19 -12.68 28.71
N LYS A 4 -13.06 -12.06 29.03
CA LYS A 4 -12.61 -10.87 28.31
C LYS A 4 -12.30 -11.31 26.91
N ILE A 5 -13.05 -10.83 25.91
CA ILE A 5 -12.70 -11.00 24.51
C ILE A 5 -11.40 -10.23 24.32
N PHE A 6 -10.33 -10.94 24.01
CA PHE A 6 -9.03 -10.35 23.68
C PHE A 6 -8.90 -10.36 22.16
N TYR A 7 -8.66 -9.19 21.58
CA TYR A 7 -8.45 -9.02 20.13
C TYR A 7 -6.99 -8.59 19.91
N PRO A 8 -6.07 -9.53 19.66
CA PRO A 8 -4.67 -9.21 19.45
C PRO A 8 -4.44 -8.53 18.12
N LEU A 9 -3.41 -7.67 18.05
CA LEU A 9 -2.95 -7.07 16.78
C LEU A 9 -2.36 -8.10 15.83
N LEU A 10 -1.84 -9.18 16.36
CA LEU A 10 -1.22 -10.26 15.61
C LEU A 10 -1.49 -11.58 16.33
N GLU A 11 -1.89 -12.60 15.60
CA GLU A 11 -2.10 -13.95 16.11
C GLU A 11 -1.39 -14.93 15.17
N ASP A 12 -0.53 -15.79 15.74
CA ASP A 12 0.19 -16.90 15.07
C ASP A 12 0.73 -16.58 13.66
N ALA A 13 1.42 -15.45 13.51
CA ALA A 13 1.92 -14.97 12.21
C ALA A 13 3.01 -15.87 11.60
N PHE A 14 3.69 -16.67 12.42
CA PHE A 14 4.79 -17.53 11.98
C PHE A 14 4.60 -18.95 12.46
N ASN A 15 4.59 -19.91 11.54
CA ASN A 15 4.60 -21.32 11.86
C ASN A 15 6.05 -21.86 12.03
N LYS A 16 6.18 -23.13 12.39
CA LYS A 16 7.50 -23.77 12.61
C LYS A 16 8.35 -23.78 11.34
N ASP A 17 7.74 -23.99 10.17
CA ASP A 17 8.44 -24.03 8.89
C ASP A 17 9.01 -22.66 8.52
N ASP A 18 8.27 -21.59 8.81
CA ASP A 18 8.75 -20.22 8.59
C ASP A 18 9.99 -19.92 9.43
N ILE A 19 9.99 -20.37 10.69
CA ILE A 19 11.13 -20.22 11.59
C ILE A 19 12.34 -21.01 11.10
N GLU A 20 12.14 -22.25 10.64
CA GLU A 20 13.24 -23.07 10.12
C GLU A 20 13.83 -22.50 8.82
N ILE A 21 13.00 -21.92 7.95
CA ILE A 21 13.49 -21.23 6.76
C ILE A 21 14.30 -19.99 7.16
N ALA A 22 13.82 -19.21 8.13
CA ALA A 22 14.55 -18.04 8.62
C ALA A 22 15.92 -18.41 9.19
N LYS A 23 16.01 -19.49 9.99
CA LYS A 23 17.28 -20.02 10.51
C LYS A 23 18.24 -20.41 9.37
N LYS A 24 17.74 -21.09 8.32
CA LYS A 24 18.56 -21.47 7.16
C LYS A 24 19.12 -20.24 6.45
N VAL A 25 18.31 -19.19 6.30
CA VAL A 25 18.75 -17.92 5.69
C VAL A 25 19.84 -17.27 6.52
N ILE A 26 19.66 -17.16 7.85
CA ILE A 26 20.67 -16.60 8.75
C ILE A 26 21.97 -17.40 8.68
N ASN A 27 21.91 -18.72 8.74
CA ASN A 27 23.09 -19.60 8.68
C ASN A 27 23.82 -19.50 7.33
N SER A 28 23.11 -19.16 6.25
CA SER A 28 23.73 -18.98 4.93
C SER A 28 24.59 -17.71 4.83
N ARG A 29 24.46 -16.78 5.78
CA ARG A 29 25.08 -15.44 5.80
C ARG A 29 24.77 -14.56 4.57
N GLN A 30 23.79 -14.96 3.74
CA GLN A 30 23.30 -14.18 2.57
C GLN A 30 22.02 -13.46 2.94
N LEU A 31 22.13 -12.39 3.71
CA LEU A 31 21.01 -11.69 4.31
C LEU A 31 20.41 -10.59 3.41
N THR A 32 21.12 -10.17 2.37
CA THR A 32 20.68 -9.10 1.47
C THR A 32 20.66 -9.56 0.01
N MET A 33 19.73 -9.06 -0.79
CA MET A 33 19.62 -9.33 -2.24
C MET A 33 19.73 -10.82 -2.60
N SER A 34 19.25 -11.68 -1.71
CA SER A 34 19.47 -13.12 -1.75
C SER A 34 18.61 -13.81 -2.81
N LYS A 35 18.95 -15.08 -3.10
CA LYS A 35 18.13 -15.95 -3.95
C LYS A 35 16.70 -16.11 -3.42
N ILE A 36 16.51 -16.04 -2.10
CA ILE A 36 15.20 -16.14 -1.44
C ILE A 36 14.34 -14.92 -1.79
N THR A 37 14.88 -13.70 -1.69
CA THR A 37 14.21 -12.47 -2.09
C THR A 37 13.75 -12.55 -3.55
N ARG A 38 14.63 -12.91 -4.47
CA ARG A 38 14.30 -13.06 -5.90
C ARG A 38 13.24 -14.14 -6.16
N LYS A 39 13.25 -15.23 -5.38
CA LYS A 39 12.22 -16.26 -5.45
C LYS A 39 10.87 -15.75 -4.97
N PHE A 40 10.85 -14.96 -3.90
CA PHE A 40 9.65 -14.31 -3.39
C PHE A 40 9.09 -13.34 -4.42
N GLU A 41 9.89 -12.42 -4.94
CA GLU A 41 9.49 -11.44 -5.94
C GLU A 41 8.83 -12.10 -7.17
N ARG A 42 9.44 -13.16 -7.70
CA ARG A 42 8.87 -13.90 -8.84
C ARG A 42 7.53 -14.56 -8.49
N ARG A 43 7.44 -15.21 -7.33
CA ARG A 43 6.19 -15.85 -6.90
C ARG A 43 5.08 -14.84 -6.66
N PHE A 44 5.41 -13.71 -6.05
CA PHE A 44 4.46 -12.65 -5.77
C PHE A 44 3.98 -11.96 -7.05
N ALA A 45 4.89 -11.71 -7.99
CA ALA A 45 4.54 -11.20 -9.31
C ALA A 45 3.56 -12.14 -10.04
N ASN A 46 3.85 -13.45 -10.05
CA ASN A 46 2.97 -14.45 -10.66
C ASN A 46 1.60 -14.52 -9.96
N TYR A 47 1.57 -14.45 -8.64
CA TYR A 47 0.33 -14.45 -7.85
C TYR A 47 -0.57 -13.25 -8.20
N LEU A 48 0.01 -12.08 -8.38
CA LEU A 48 -0.71 -10.85 -8.74
C LEU A 48 -0.98 -10.71 -10.25
N GLY A 49 -0.44 -11.61 -11.08
CA GLY A 49 -0.56 -11.50 -12.55
C GLY A 49 0.23 -10.33 -13.14
N CYS A 50 1.27 -9.83 -12.44
CA CYS A 50 2.13 -8.75 -12.94
C CYS A 50 3.49 -9.30 -13.38
N LYS A 51 4.21 -8.51 -14.20
CA LYS A 51 5.49 -8.94 -14.77
C LYS A 51 6.62 -8.96 -13.75
N TYR A 52 6.62 -8.02 -12.82
CA TYR A 52 7.66 -7.85 -11.82
C TYR A 52 7.08 -7.49 -10.47
N ALA A 53 7.78 -7.88 -9.41
CA ALA A 53 7.58 -7.38 -8.05
C ALA A 53 8.96 -7.02 -7.47
N VAL A 54 9.00 -6.01 -6.64
CA VAL A 54 10.20 -5.57 -5.93
C VAL A 54 9.93 -5.58 -4.44
N MET A 55 10.72 -6.34 -3.71
CA MET A 55 10.63 -6.40 -2.26
C MET A 55 11.37 -5.21 -1.63
N VAL A 56 10.72 -4.60 -0.67
CA VAL A 56 11.29 -3.54 0.17
C VAL A 56 11.15 -3.88 1.65
N ASN A 57 11.81 -3.13 2.52
CA ASN A 57 11.86 -3.43 3.96
C ASN A 57 10.55 -3.13 4.72
N SER A 58 9.64 -2.37 4.14
CA SER A 58 8.37 -2.00 4.80
C SER A 58 7.32 -1.51 3.80
N GLY A 59 6.05 -1.51 4.19
CA GLY A 59 4.98 -0.88 3.44
C GLY A 59 5.18 0.64 3.25
N SER A 60 5.79 1.30 4.22
CA SER A 60 6.16 2.72 4.11
C SER A 60 7.13 2.97 2.96
N SER A 61 8.16 2.14 2.85
CA SER A 61 9.11 2.19 1.73
C SER A 61 8.46 1.82 0.40
N ALA A 62 7.51 0.89 0.41
CA ALA A 62 6.75 0.53 -0.77
C ALA A 62 5.91 1.72 -1.29
N ASN A 63 5.19 2.41 -0.39
CA ASN A 63 4.42 3.60 -0.73
C ASN A 63 5.31 4.70 -1.30
N LEU A 64 6.45 4.96 -0.65
CA LEU A 64 7.42 5.96 -1.10
C LEU A 64 7.94 5.64 -2.50
N LEU A 65 8.44 4.43 -2.68
CA LEU A 65 8.98 3.98 -3.97
C LEU A 65 7.93 4.03 -5.07
N SER A 66 6.72 3.51 -4.82
CA SER A 66 5.62 3.50 -5.79
C SER A 66 5.26 4.90 -6.26
N LEU A 67 5.21 5.87 -5.34
CA LEU A 67 4.84 7.24 -5.69
C LEU A 67 5.96 7.96 -6.47
N PHE A 68 7.23 7.74 -6.10
CA PHE A 68 8.35 8.29 -6.88
C PHE A 68 8.43 7.67 -8.27
N VAL A 69 8.21 6.35 -8.40
CA VAL A 69 8.12 5.67 -9.70
C VAL A 69 6.99 6.26 -10.53
N ALA A 70 5.78 6.40 -9.95
CA ALA A 70 4.66 6.99 -10.65
C ALA A 70 4.96 8.43 -11.10
N LYS A 71 5.50 9.25 -10.19
CA LYS A 71 5.90 10.63 -10.51
C LYS A 71 6.86 10.69 -11.69
N TYR A 72 7.89 9.84 -11.68
CA TYR A 72 8.89 9.81 -12.73
C TYR A 72 8.32 9.29 -14.06
N SER A 73 7.60 8.17 -14.02
CA SER A 73 7.08 7.49 -15.21
C SER A 73 5.97 8.29 -15.91
N TYR A 74 5.14 9.01 -15.15
CA TYR A 74 4.03 9.81 -15.69
C TYR A 74 4.31 11.30 -15.67
N ASN A 75 5.56 11.70 -15.36
CA ASN A 75 6.03 13.09 -15.42
C ASN A 75 5.19 14.06 -14.58
N PHE A 76 4.80 13.66 -13.35
CA PHE A 76 4.09 14.56 -12.43
C PHE A 76 4.96 15.76 -12.06
N LYS A 77 4.35 16.94 -12.02
CA LYS A 77 5.03 18.20 -11.71
C LYS A 77 4.91 18.53 -10.23
N TYR A 78 5.75 19.42 -9.77
CA TYR A 78 5.62 20.00 -8.44
C TYR A 78 4.24 20.61 -8.25
N GLY A 79 3.57 20.30 -7.15
CA GLY A 79 2.22 20.79 -6.84
C GLY A 79 1.07 20.07 -7.54
N ASP A 80 1.34 19.05 -8.38
CA ASP A 80 0.29 18.16 -8.87
C ASP A 80 -0.39 17.43 -7.70
N GLU A 81 -1.66 17.10 -7.86
CA GLU A 81 -2.52 16.66 -6.78
C GLU A 81 -2.67 15.12 -6.76
N ILE A 82 -2.58 14.57 -5.55
CA ILE A 82 -2.87 13.16 -5.27
C ILE A 82 -4.04 13.11 -4.30
N ILE A 83 -5.14 12.49 -4.71
CA ILE A 83 -6.28 12.24 -3.83
C ILE A 83 -5.94 11.12 -2.85
N ILE A 84 -6.25 11.34 -1.56
CA ILE A 84 -5.96 10.41 -0.48
C ILE A 84 -7.10 10.45 0.56
N PRO A 85 -7.53 9.30 1.14
CA PRO A 85 -8.52 9.32 2.21
C PRO A 85 -7.99 10.01 3.47
N SER A 86 -8.86 10.70 4.20
CA SER A 86 -8.52 11.36 5.48
C SER A 86 -8.18 10.35 6.58
N VAL A 87 -8.72 9.14 6.50
CA VAL A 87 -8.38 8.02 7.40
C VAL A 87 -7.39 7.11 6.69
N CYS A 88 -6.11 7.30 6.99
CA CYS A 88 -5.03 6.48 6.47
C CYS A 88 -3.84 6.48 7.44
N TRP A 89 -2.92 5.58 7.21
CA TRP A 89 -1.66 5.59 7.95
C TRP A 89 -0.79 6.78 7.47
N SER A 90 -0.11 7.44 8.39
CA SER A 90 0.71 8.62 8.08
C SER A 90 1.74 8.38 6.97
N THR A 91 2.25 7.14 6.86
CA THR A 91 3.20 6.74 5.80
C THR A 91 2.56 6.57 4.42
N SER A 92 1.25 6.70 4.30
CA SER A 92 0.57 6.87 3.01
C SER A 92 0.58 8.35 2.55
N LEU A 93 0.57 9.29 3.50
CA LEU A 93 0.58 10.72 3.25
C LEU A 93 1.98 11.28 2.95
N TRP A 94 2.98 10.92 3.79
CA TRP A 94 4.33 11.50 3.69
C TRP A 94 4.98 11.39 2.32
N PRO A 95 4.86 10.28 1.58
CA PRO A 95 5.42 10.16 0.23
C PRO A 95 4.92 11.23 -0.74
N ILE A 96 3.66 11.64 -0.62
CA ILE A 96 3.07 12.69 -1.46
C ILE A 96 3.82 14.01 -1.26
N LEU A 97 4.01 14.39 0.00
CA LEU A 97 4.73 15.62 0.36
C LEU A 97 6.22 15.53 -0.02
N GLN A 98 6.86 14.39 0.25
CA GLN A 98 8.27 14.15 -0.08
C GLN A 98 8.53 14.20 -1.58
N ALA A 99 7.55 13.78 -2.39
CA ALA A 99 7.62 13.88 -3.84
C ALA A 99 7.35 15.31 -4.36
N GLY A 100 7.08 16.28 -3.49
CA GLY A 100 6.70 17.66 -3.86
C GLY A 100 5.33 17.74 -4.52
N LEU A 101 4.45 16.77 -4.22
CA LEU A 101 3.06 16.74 -4.68
C LEU A 101 2.14 17.24 -3.58
N LYS A 102 0.90 17.56 -3.93
CA LYS A 102 -0.09 18.10 -3.02
C LYS A 102 -1.13 17.03 -2.67
N PRO A 103 -1.29 16.65 -1.39
CA PRO A 103 -2.38 15.77 -0.98
C PRO A 103 -3.72 16.50 -1.03
N VAL A 104 -4.74 15.84 -1.57
CA VAL A 104 -6.13 16.30 -1.57
C VAL A 104 -6.93 15.27 -0.79
N PHE A 105 -7.33 15.64 0.41
CA PHE A 105 -8.06 14.73 1.29
C PHE A 105 -9.51 14.58 0.85
N VAL A 106 -10.00 13.35 0.91
CA VAL A 106 -11.40 12.99 0.77
C VAL A 106 -11.90 12.32 2.04
N ASP A 107 -13.18 12.50 2.33
CA ASP A 107 -13.79 11.88 3.49
C ASP A 107 -14.05 10.39 3.28
N VAL A 108 -14.32 9.69 4.36
CA VAL A 108 -14.54 8.24 4.39
C VAL A 108 -15.97 7.90 4.79
N ASN A 109 -16.43 6.73 4.38
CA ASN A 109 -17.71 6.20 4.82
C ASN A 109 -17.62 5.69 6.26
N LEU A 110 -18.59 6.02 7.10
CA LEU A 110 -18.61 5.55 8.49
C LEU A 110 -18.84 4.04 8.65
N LYS A 111 -19.32 3.36 7.60
CA LYS A 111 -19.61 1.92 7.66
C LYS A 111 -18.35 1.05 7.50
N ASP A 112 -17.41 1.46 6.67
CA ASP A 112 -16.26 0.66 6.28
C ASP A 112 -14.93 1.43 6.30
N TYR A 113 -15.00 2.72 6.65
CA TYR A 113 -13.87 3.65 6.69
C TYR A 113 -13.08 3.79 5.38
N ASN A 114 -13.60 3.26 4.28
CA ASN A 114 -13.02 3.49 2.96
C ASN A 114 -13.37 4.87 2.42
N ALA A 115 -12.53 5.38 1.52
CA ALA A 115 -12.78 6.65 0.85
C ALA A 115 -14.16 6.68 0.19
N SER A 116 -14.88 7.78 0.35
CA SER A 116 -16.16 7.99 -0.34
C SER A 116 -15.92 8.21 -1.83
N LEU A 117 -16.51 7.38 -2.70
CA LEU A 117 -16.44 7.57 -4.15
C LEU A 117 -17.03 8.92 -4.60
N GLY A 118 -18.11 9.34 -3.95
CA GLY A 118 -18.71 10.66 -4.21
C GLY A 118 -17.72 11.79 -3.98
N GLU A 119 -17.02 11.77 -2.83
CA GLU A 119 -16.01 12.75 -2.49
C GLU A 119 -14.82 12.71 -3.46
N ILE A 120 -14.39 11.52 -3.87
CA ILE A 120 -13.32 11.36 -4.87
C ILE A 120 -13.71 12.08 -6.16
N PHE A 121 -14.91 11.82 -6.71
CA PHE A 121 -15.36 12.43 -7.97
C PHE A 121 -15.49 13.94 -7.88
N LEU A 122 -15.91 14.48 -6.72
CA LEU A 122 -16.00 15.93 -6.49
C LEU A 122 -14.64 16.62 -6.46
N LYS A 123 -13.58 15.89 -6.07
CA LYS A 123 -12.22 16.46 -5.94
C LYS A 123 -11.34 16.26 -7.17
N ILE A 124 -11.72 15.37 -8.10
CA ILE A 124 -10.95 15.18 -9.34
C ILE A 124 -10.99 16.48 -10.18
N ASN A 125 -9.80 16.93 -10.59
CA ASN A 125 -9.62 18.09 -11.44
C ASN A 125 -8.37 17.91 -12.35
N LYS A 126 -8.06 18.90 -13.18
CA LYS A 126 -6.92 18.85 -14.13
C LYS A 126 -5.55 18.66 -13.48
N LYS A 127 -5.39 18.99 -12.19
CA LYS A 127 -4.16 18.80 -11.42
C LYS A 127 -4.09 17.42 -10.78
N THR A 128 -5.18 16.70 -10.69
CA THR A 128 -5.21 15.35 -10.12
C THR A 128 -4.46 14.40 -11.05
N LYS A 129 -3.43 13.72 -10.52
CA LYS A 129 -2.58 12.82 -11.28
C LYS A 129 -2.72 11.37 -10.83
N ALA A 130 -3.07 11.14 -9.56
CA ALA A 130 -3.30 9.81 -9.04
C ALA A 130 -4.27 9.85 -7.86
N ILE A 131 -4.77 8.68 -7.50
CA ILE A 131 -5.59 8.45 -6.32
C ILE A 131 -4.91 7.33 -5.53
N LEU A 132 -4.52 7.65 -4.29
CA LEU A 132 -4.00 6.66 -3.36
C LEU A 132 -5.15 6.15 -2.51
N LEU A 133 -5.45 4.86 -2.61
CA LEU A 133 -6.55 4.23 -1.88
C LEU A 133 -6.02 3.32 -0.79
N VAL A 134 -6.76 3.25 0.30
CA VAL A 134 -6.49 2.34 1.42
C VAL A 134 -7.70 1.43 1.59
N HIS A 135 -7.49 0.13 1.58
CA HIS A 135 -8.51 -0.88 1.92
C HIS A 135 -8.48 -1.09 3.43
N VAL A 136 -9.26 -0.28 4.15
CA VAL A 136 -9.21 -0.24 5.61
C VAL A 136 -9.64 -1.57 6.20
N LEU A 137 -8.81 -2.14 7.08
CA LEU A 137 -9.05 -3.42 7.76
C LEU A 137 -9.39 -4.58 6.79
N GLY A 138 -8.90 -4.52 5.56
CA GLY A 138 -9.16 -5.54 4.54
C GLY A 138 -10.49 -5.41 3.81
N THR A 139 -11.30 -4.40 4.13
CA THR A 139 -12.55 -4.12 3.40
C THR A 139 -12.22 -3.43 2.07
N SER A 140 -12.55 -4.07 0.96
CA SER A 140 -12.25 -3.53 -0.37
C SER A 140 -13.15 -2.37 -0.75
N LEU A 141 -12.55 -1.28 -1.25
CA LEU A 141 -13.28 -0.25 -1.97
C LEU A 141 -13.83 -0.81 -3.29
N LYS A 142 -14.94 -0.27 -3.78
CA LYS A 142 -15.51 -0.61 -5.09
C LYS A 142 -14.71 0.01 -6.24
N ILE A 143 -13.49 -0.49 -6.45
CA ILE A 143 -12.55 0.05 -7.46
C ILE A 143 -13.13 0.02 -8.87
N ASP A 144 -13.92 -1.01 -9.21
CA ASP A 144 -14.53 -1.12 -10.54
C ASP A 144 -15.45 0.06 -10.87
N GLU A 145 -16.17 0.58 -9.86
CA GLU A 145 -17.02 1.76 -10.02
C GLU A 145 -16.17 3.03 -10.23
N LEU A 146 -15.04 3.12 -9.56
CA LEU A 146 -14.10 4.22 -9.72
C LEU A 146 -13.48 4.23 -11.13
N ILE A 147 -12.92 3.08 -11.56
CA ILE A 147 -12.23 2.94 -12.86
C ILE A 147 -13.16 3.25 -14.04
N LYS A 148 -14.45 2.89 -13.93
CA LYS A 148 -15.43 3.15 -15.01
C LYS A 148 -15.75 4.64 -15.21
N LYS A 149 -15.42 5.49 -14.24
CA LYS A 149 -15.80 6.91 -14.25
C LYS A 149 -14.63 7.87 -14.42
N ILE A 150 -13.40 7.39 -14.38
CA ILE A 150 -12.17 8.17 -14.60
C ILE A 150 -11.50 7.76 -15.89
#